data_9787a2c36f82ec8a7fdaabe0d372e0d6
#
_entry.id   9787a2c36f82ec8a7fdaabe0d372e0d6
#
_cell.length_a   1.000
_cell.length_b   1.000
_cell.length_c   1.000
_cell.angle_alpha   90.00
_cell.angle_beta   90.00
_cell.angle_gamma   90.00
#
_symmetry.space_group_name_H-M   'P 1'
#
loop_
_entity.id
_entity.type
_entity.pdbx_description
1 polymer ?
#
loop_
_entity_poly.entity_id
_entity_poly.type
_entity_poly.pdbx_seq_one_letter_code
_entity_poly.pdbx_strand_id
1 'polypeptide(L)'
;EAGETVLDGEIVALDGRDRPSFSRLQQRLGLTRERDVERARKDVEVHVMLFDLLVRGGDSLLRTPYRQRRDQLFEAVHPTEHVQLPHADHGDVDQAIALSKELQLEGVLAKKESGVYQPGKRTRTWIKLKNARHQEVVVIGWRRGKGERSGTIGSLLLGVPDADGELHYAGRVGTGFTERDLEQIAKRLRSRSRKTPPAEDVPAADRRDAEWVRADLV
;
A
#
# COMPACT_ATOMS: atom_id res chain seq x y z
N GLU A 1 7.84 -24.53 30.82
CA GLU A 1 7.43 -23.15 30.50
C GLU A 1 7.86 -22.88 29.06
N ALA A 2 6.93 -22.52 28.20
CA ALA A 2 7.26 -22.11 26.84
C ALA A 2 7.98 -20.75 26.95
N GLY A 3 9.26 -20.71 26.57
CA GLY A 3 10.02 -19.45 26.52
C GLY A 3 9.42 -18.44 25.54
N GLU A 4 9.92 -17.19 25.57
CA GLU A 4 9.49 -16.12 24.69
C GLU A 4 9.63 -16.51 23.22
N THR A 5 8.60 -16.24 22.42
CA THR A 5 8.61 -16.46 20.98
C THR A 5 8.27 -15.14 20.29
N VAL A 6 9.11 -14.70 19.34
CA VAL A 6 8.90 -13.48 18.57
C VAL A 6 8.80 -13.85 17.08
N LEU A 7 7.71 -13.45 16.48
CA LEU A 7 7.35 -13.71 15.08
C LEU A 7 7.33 -12.40 14.30
N ASP A 8 7.67 -12.46 13.02
CA ASP A 8 7.48 -11.36 12.08
C ASP A 8 6.40 -11.74 11.08
N GLY A 9 5.48 -10.79 10.85
CA GLY A 9 4.32 -11.03 10.03
C GLY A 9 3.60 -9.74 9.65
N GLU A 10 2.52 -9.88 8.90
CA GLU A 10 1.67 -8.79 8.48
C GLU A 10 0.21 -9.09 8.78
N ILE A 11 -0.52 -8.10 9.30
CA ILE A 11 -1.96 -8.19 9.46
C ILE A 11 -2.61 -7.73 8.16
N VAL A 12 -3.47 -8.56 7.59
CA VAL A 12 -4.19 -8.27 6.34
C VAL A 12 -5.69 -8.45 6.54
N ALA A 13 -6.48 -7.70 5.77
CA ALA A 13 -7.89 -8.00 5.53
C ALA A 13 -8.03 -8.46 4.09
N LEU A 14 -8.84 -9.48 3.84
CA LEU A 14 -9.04 -10.03 2.50
C LEU A 14 -10.30 -9.44 1.84
N ASP A 15 -10.28 -9.27 0.53
CA ASP A 15 -11.47 -8.93 -0.26
C ASP A 15 -12.31 -10.17 -0.55
N GLY A 16 -13.44 -10.01 -1.26
CA GLY A 16 -14.30 -11.12 -1.63
C GLY A 16 -13.70 -12.13 -2.63
N ARG A 17 -12.42 -11.99 -2.99
CA ARG A 17 -11.65 -12.91 -3.83
C ARG A 17 -10.39 -13.39 -3.11
N ASP A 18 -10.38 -13.36 -1.79
CA ASP A 18 -9.28 -13.76 -0.90
C ASP A 18 -7.95 -13.03 -1.16
N ARG A 19 -8.02 -11.78 -1.66
CA ARG A 19 -6.82 -10.97 -1.90
C ARG A 19 -6.64 -9.91 -0.81
N PRO A 20 -5.39 -9.62 -0.39
CA PRO A 20 -5.11 -8.54 0.55
C PRO A 20 -5.68 -7.20 0.09
N SER A 21 -6.48 -6.55 0.94
CA SER A 21 -7.13 -5.28 0.68
C SER A 21 -6.86 -4.27 1.79
N PHE A 22 -5.98 -3.31 1.50
CA PHE A 22 -5.67 -2.23 2.45
C PHE A 22 -6.89 -1.36 2.76
N SER A 23 -7.77 -1.12 1.79
CA SER A 23 -8.98 -0.32 2.00
C SER A 23 -9.95 -0.97 3.00
N ARG A 24 -10.02 -2.31 3.04
CA ARG A 24 -10.77 -3.04 4.08
C ARG A 24 -10.05 -2.96 5.43
N LEU A 25 -8.74 -3.22 5.45
CA LEU A 25 -7.94 -3.14 6.67
C LEU A 25 -8.02 -1.74 7.30
N GLN A 26 -8.00 -0.69 6.49
CA GLN A 26 -8.09 0.70 6.94
C GLN A 26 -9.35 1.00 7.75
N GLN A 27 -10.45 0.27 7.52
CA GLN A 27 -11.69 0.39 8.32
C GLN A 27 -11.51 -0.07 9.77
N ARG A 28 -10.46 -0.82 10.07
CA ARG A 28 -10.07 -1.29 11.40
C ARG A 28 -9.05 -0.39 12.09
N LEU A 29 -8.38 0.49 11.35
CA LEU A 29 -7.27 1.30 11.86
C LEU A 29 -7.77 2.60 12.50
N GLY A 30 -7.10 3.04 13.58
CA GLY A 30 -7.36 4.32 14.24
C GLY A 30 -8.67 4.38 15.03
N LEU A 31 -9.37 3.26 15.23
CA LEU A 31 -10.58 3.20 16.06
C LEU A 31 -10.20 3.19 17.53
N THR A 32 -10.81 4.09 18.32
CA THR A 32 -10.55 4.21 19.76
C THR A 32 -11.77 3.93 20.62
N ARG A 33 -12.98 4.01 20.05
CA ARG A 33 -14.22 3.74 20.77
C ARG A 33 -14.57 2.27 20.70
N GLU A 34 -14.79 1.63 21.83
CA GLU A 34 -15.05 0.20 21.94
C GLU A 34 -16.17 -0.29 20.99
N ARG A 35 -17.30 0.41 20.95
CA ARG A 35 -18.41 0.06 20.06
C ARG A 35 -18.03 0.10 18.56
N ASP A 36 -17.11 1.02 18.17
CA ASP A 36 -16.67 1.15 16.78
C ASP A 36 -15.66 0.02 16.44
N VAL A 37 -14.82 -0.35 17.41
CA VAL A 37 -13.94 -1.51 17.32
C VAL A 37 -14.75 -2.81 17.19
N GLU A 38 -15.78 -3.00 18.03
CA GLU A 38 -16.62 -4.19 17.98
C GLU A 38 -17.39 -4.32 16.65
N ARG A 39 -17.93 -3.20 16.13
CA ARG A 39 -18.57 -3.19 14.83
C ARG A 39 -17.56 -3.60 13.74
N ALA A 40 -16.41 -2.93 13.70
CA ALA A 40 -15.40 -3.20 12.69
C ALA A 40 -14.86 -4.64 12.77
N ARG A 41 -14.83 -5.27 13.95
CA ARG A 41 -14.47 -6.68 14.11
C ARG A 41 -15.45 -7.62 13.42
N LYS A 42 -16.74 -7.28 13.40
CA LYS A 42 -17.78 -8.08 12.73
C LYS A 42 -17.77 -7.87 11.21
N ASP A 43 -17.52 -6.62 10.77
CA ASP A 43 -17.65 -6.23 9.37
C ASP A 43 -16.38 -6.54 8.55
N VAL A 44 -15.21 -6.56 9.21
CA VAL A 44 -13.91 -6.76 8.57
C VAL A 44 -13.10 -7.80 9.34
N GLU A 45 -13.03 -8.98 8.80
CA GLU A 45 -12.15 -10.04 9.26
C GLU A 45 -10.69 -9.72 8.93
N VAL A 46 -9.78 -10.06 9.84
CA VAL A 46 -8.34 -9.89 9.66
C VAL A 46 -7.60 -11.20 9.87
N HIS A 47 -6.53 -11.36 9.11
CA HIS A 47 -5.64 -12.53 9.17
C HIS A 47 -4.23 -12.06 9.46
N VAL A 48 -3.46 -12.90 10.14
CA VAL A 48 -2.03 -12.69 10.39
C VAL A 48 -1.25 -13.61 9.46
N MET A 49 -0.47 -13.01 8.57
CA MET A 49 0.44 -13.72 7.67
C MET A 49 1.84 -13.75 8.29
N LEU A 50 2.25 -14.88 8.86
CA LEU A 50 3.55 -15.02 9.50
C LEU A 50 4.58 -15.53 8.51
N PHE A 51 5.69 -14.84 8.39
CA PHE A 51 6.71 -15.15 7.39
C PHE A 51 8.13 -15.25 7.94
N ASP A 52 8.38 -14.93 9.22
CA ASP A 52 9.69 -15.12 9.85
C ASP A 52 9.57 -15.41 11.35
N LEU A 53 10.59 -16.08 11.91
CA LEU A 53 10.72 -16.39 13.34
C LEU A 53 12.02 -15.79 13.86
N LEU A 54 11.92 -14.91 14.84
CA LEU A 54 13.06 -14.11 15.33
C LEU A 54 13.59 -14.56 16.69
N VAL A 55 12.71 -15.09 17.53
CA VAL A 55 13.06 -15.69 18.82
C VAL A 55 12.23 -16.96 19.02
N ARG A 56 12.85 -18.04 19.50
CA ARG A 56 12.18 -19.29 19.84
C ARG A 56 12.64 -19.79 21.21
N GLY A 57 11.72 -19.90 22.15
CA GLY A 57 12.03 -20.36 23.50
C GLY A 57 12.99 -19.46 24.28
N GLY A 58 13.08 -18.18 23.94
CA GLY A 58 14.03 -17.22 24.47
C GLY A 58 15.34 -17.09 23.70
N ASP A 59 15.63 -18.01 22.76
CA ASP A 59 16.85 -17.97 21.94
C ASP A 59 16.66 -17.08 20.70
N SER A 60 17.58 -16.14 20.49
CA SER A 60 17.56 -15.22 19.34
C SER A 60 18.02 -15.91 18.05
N LEU A 61 17.18 -15.86 17.03
CA LEU A 61 17.45 -16.40 15.69
C LEU A 61 17.90 -15.34 14.68
N LEU A 62 18.14 -14.11 15.10
CA LEU A 62 18.47 -13.00 14.19
C LEU A 62 19.72 -13.26 13.32
N ARG A 63 20.67 -14.05 13.82
CA ARG A 63 21.89 -14.45 13.09
C ARG A 63 21.74 -15.76 12.33
N THR A 64 20.65 -16.47 12.50
CA THR A 64 20.34 -17.72 11.79
C THR A 64 19.94 -17.39 10.36
N PRO A 65 20.37 -18.17 9.35
CA PRO A 65 19.94 -18.01 7.96
C PRO A 65 18.42 -18.06 7.80
N TYR A 66 17.85 -17.26 6.88
CA TYR A 66 16.40 -17.17 6.65
C TYR A 66 15.76 -18.55 6.42
N ARG A 67 16.38 -19.42 5.61
CA ARG A 67 15.86 -20.77 5.36
C ARG A 67 15.61 -21.52 6.66
N GLN A 68 16.60 -21.56 7.56
CA GLN A 68 16.47 -22.26 8.83
C GLN A 68 15.44 -21.63 9.76
N ARG A 69 15.33 -20.29 9.77
CA ARG A 69 14.27 -19.60 10.53
C ARG A 69 12.89 -19.93 9.98
N ARG A 70 12.78 -20.06 8.66
CA ARG A 70 11.54 -20.44 7.98
C ARG A 70 11.12 -21.86 8.31
N ASP A 71 12.05 -22.80 8.28
CA ASP A 71 11.80 -24.20 8.66
C ASP A 71 11.30 -24.28 10.13
N GLN A 72 11.98 -23.58 11.03
CA GLN A 72 11.58 -23.50 12.43
C GLN A 72 10.23 -22.80 12.66
N LEU A 73 9.87 -21.84 11.81
CA LEU A 73 8.56 -21.20 11.84
C LEU A 73 7.44 -22.22 11.56
N PHE A 74 7.61 -23.07 10.55
CA PHE A 74 6.64 -24.13 10.22
C PHE A 74 6.51 -25.18 11.31
N GLU A 75 7.59 -25.44 12.07
CA GLU A 75 7.55 -26.34 13.22
C GLU A 75 6.84 -25.71 14.43
N ALA A 76 7.03 -24.39 14.64
CA ALA A 76 6.57 -23.67 15.82
C ALA A 76 5.11 -23.19 15.72
N VAL A 77 4.61 -22.96 14.50
CA VAL A 77 3.30 -22.37 14.27
C VAL A 77 2.40 -23.32 13.49
N HIS A 78 1.25 -23.64 14.06
CA HIS A 78 0.19 -24.35 13.35
C HIS A 78 -0.79 -23.34 12.75
N PRO A 79 -1.00 -23.34 11.41
CA PRO A 79 -1.96 -22.47 10.77
C PRO A 79 -3.37 -22.66 11.33
N THR A 80 -4.11 -21.57 11.40
CA THR A 80 -5.54 -21.54 11.76
C THR A 80 -6.30 -20.71 10.73
N GLU A 81 -7.60 -20.57 10.90
CA GLU A 81 -8.41 -19.67 10.06
C GLU A 81 -7.83 -18.24 9.98
N HIS A 82 -7.36 -17.71 11.10
CA HIS A 82 -6.85 -16.34 11.18
C HIS A 82 -5.32 -16.21 11.18
N VAL A 83 -4.59 -17.31 11.28
CA VAL A 83 -3.12 -17.33 11.27
C VAL A 83 -2.64 -18.20 10.15
N GLN A 84 -1.93 -17.61 9.20
CA GLN A 84 -1.48 -18.29 7.99
C GLN A 84 0.03 -18.15 7.81
N LEU A 85 0.63 -19.18 7.20
CA LEU A 85 2.01 -19.21 6.76
C LEU A 85 2.03 -19.13 5.23
N PRO A 86 2.30 -17.94 4.65
CA PRO A 86 2.29 -17.78 3.19
C PRO A 86 3.25 -18.77 2.52
N HIS A 87 2.84 -19.30 1.37
CA HIS A 87 3.70 -20.15 0.58
C HIS A 87 4.96 -19.40 0.13
N ALA A 88 6.08 -20.09 0.02
CA ALA A 88 7.32 -19.57 -0.51
C ALA A 88 7.86 -20.52 -1.59
N ASP A 89 7.99 -20.00 -2.79
CA ASP A 89 8.63 -20.70 -3.90
C ASP A 89 10.16 -20.59 -3.79
N HIS A 90 10.85 -21.69 -4.08
CA HIS A 90 12.30 -21.73 -4.13
C HIS A 90 12.77 -21.69 -5.58
N GLY A 91 13.49 -20.65 -5.95
CA GLY A 91 14.28 -20.61 -7.16
C GLY A 91 13.85 -19.61 -8.22
N ASP A 92 12.73 -19.79 -8.90
CA ASP A 92 12.39 -18.97 -10.07
C ASP A 92 11.61 -17.69 -9.70
N VAL A 93 12.35 -16.57 -9.66
CA VAL A 93 11.78 -15.25 -9.35
C VAL A 93 10.85 -14.78 -10.48
N ASP A 94 11.14 -15.11 -11.72
CA ASP A 94 10.33 -14.67 -12.87
C ASP A 94 8.98 -15.40 -12.87
N GLN A 95 8.97 -16.68 -12.52
CA GLN A 95 7.74 -17.45 -12.35
C GLN A 95 6.89 -16.89 -11.17
N ALA A 96 7.53 -16.58 -10.05
CA ALA A 96 6.84 -15.96 -8.90
C ALA A 96 6.23 -14.58 -9.26
N ILE A 97 6.93 -13.76 -10.05
CA ILE A 97 6.40 -12.49 -10.55
C ILE A 97 5.21 -12.72 -11.49
N ALA A 98 5.30 -13.67 -12.41
CA ALA A 98 4.22 -14.00 -13.35
C ALA A 98 2.96 -14.44 -12.59
N LEU A 99 3.09 -15.36 -11.64
CA LEU A 99 2.00 -15.81 -10.77
C LEU A 99 1.39 -14.66 -9.94
N SER A 100 2.24 -13.79 -9.38
CA SER A 100 1.75 -12.65 -8.61
C SER A 100 0.95 -11.65 -9.45
N LYS A 101 1.26 -11.50 -10.74
CA LYS A 101 0.46 -10.69 -11.68
C LYS A 101 -0.87 -11.35 -12.01
N GLU A 102 -0.88 -12.65 -12.26
CA GLU A 102 -2.09 -13.42 -12.52
C GLU A 102 -3.06 -13.33 -11.34
N LEU A 103 -2.55 -13.51 -10.12
CA LEU A 103 -3.31 -13.38 -8.88
C LEU A 103 -3.62 -11.92 -8.49
N GLN A 104 -3.20 -10.96 -9.29
CA GLN A 104 -3.39 -9.52 -9.06
C GLN A 104 -2.83 -9.02 -7.70
N LEU A 105 -1.76 -9.62 -7.21
CA LEU A 105 -1.07 -9.20 -5.99
C LEU A 105 -0.23 -7.94 -6.21
N GLU A 106 0.16 -7.27 -5.13
CA GLU A 106 1.03 -6.07 -5.18
C GLU A 106 2.42 -6.37 -5.76
N GLY A 107 2.88 -7.61 -5.66
CA GLY A 107 4.19 -8.07 -6.12
C GLY A 107 4.69 -9.22 -5.28
N VAL A 108 5.99 -9.48 -5.36
CA VAL A 108 6.67 -10.53 -4.60
C VAL A 108 7.78 -9.95 -3.73
N LEU A 109 8.08 -10.64 -2.64
CA LEU A 109 9.21 -10.34 -1.78
C LEU A 109 10.24 -11.45 -1.90
N ALA A 110 11.33 -11.19 -2.64
CA ALA A 110 12.44 -12.10 -2.75
C ALA A 110 13.33 -12.01 -1.51
N LYS A 111 13.56 -13.11 -0.84
CA LYS A 111 14.37 -13.21 0.39
C LYS A 111 15.56 -14.12 0.13
N LYS A 112 16.78 -13.64 0.42
CA LYS A 112 18.00 -14.45 0.32
C LYS A 112 17.98 -15.54 1.39
N GLU A 113 18.01 -16.81 0.99
CA GLU A 113 17.94 -17.96 1.92
C GLU A 113 19.03 -17.96 3.00
N SER A 114 20.25 -17.57 2.64
CA SER A 114 21.38 -17.43 3.59
C SER A 114 21.37 -16.09 4.35
N GLY A 115 20.35 -15.24 4.16
CA GLY A 115 20.29 -13.92 4.76
C GLY A 115 19.96 -13.96 6.25
N VAL A 116 20.68 -13.15 7.04
CA VAL A 116 20.37 -12.92 8.45
C VAL A 116 19.33 -11.80 8.60
N TYR A 117 18.59 -11.81 9.71
CA TYR A 117 17.61 -10.75 9.98
C TYR A 117 18.30 -9.51 10.56
N GLN A 118 18.02 -8.34 10.03
CA GLN A 118 18.60 -7.07 10.46
C GLN A 118 17.49 -6.07 10.84
N PRO A 119 17.11 -6.01 12.13
CA PRO A 119 16.03 -5.13 12.58
C PRO A 119 16.27 -3.67 12.21
N GLY A 120 15.24 -2.98 11.71
CA GLY A 120 15.28 -1.55 11.37
C GLY A 120 16.14 -1.19 10.15
N LYS A 121 16.73 -2.16 9.44
CA LYS A 121 17.58 -1.90 8.28
C LYS A 121 16.92 -2.38 6.98
N ARG A 122 17.00 -1.54 5.94
CA ARG A 122 16.73 -1.98 4.56
C ARG A 122 18.00 -2.60 4.00
N THR A 123 17.94 -3.90 3.68
CA THR A 123 19.09 -4.65 3.17
C THR A 123 18.79 -5.26 1.81
N ARG A 124 19.86 -5.67 1.08
CA ARG A 124 19.70 -6.41 -0.19
C ARG A 124 19.35 -7.88 0.00
N THR A 125 19.18 -8.35 1.22
CA THR A 125 18.73 -9.71 1.52
C THR A 125 17.21 -9.88 1.40
N TRP A 126 16.47 -8.77 1.38
CA TRP A 126 15.03 -8.70 1.13
C TRP A 126 14.77 -7.67 0.03
N ILE A 127 14.26 -8.12 -1.11
CA ILE A 127 14.01 -7.28 -2.28
C ILE A 127 12.54 -7.33 -2.62
N LYS A 128 11.83 -6.19 -2.51
CA LYS A 128 10.43 -6.06 -2.93
C LYS A 128 10.37 -5.78 -4.42
N LEU A 129 9.78 -6.70 -5.17
CA LEU A 129 9.52 -6.60 -6.61
C LEU A 129 8.03 -6.29 -6.79
N LYS A 130 7.70 -5.04 -7.08
CA LYS A 130 6.31 -4.58 -7.21
C LYS A 130 5.78 -4.82 -8.61
N ASN A 131 4.52 -5.24 -8.69
CA ASN A 131 3.75 -5.24 -9.93
C ASN A 131 3.30 -3.80 -10.20
N ALA A 132 4.09 -3.05 -10.97
CA ALA A 132 3.71 -1.70 -11.34
C ALA A 132 2.43 -1.73 -12.21
N ARG A 133 1.44 -0.97 -11.81
CA ARG A 133 0.27 -0.68 -12.63
C ARG A 133 0.36 0.78 -13.03
N HIS A 134 0.14 1.05 -14.30
CA HIS A 134 0.10 2.39 -14.85
C HIS A 134 -1.33 2.68 -15.28
N GLN A 135 -1.80 3.87 -14.93
CA GLN A 135 -3.09 4.41 -15.35
C GLN A 135 -2.86 5.85 -15.80
N GLU A 136 -3.29 6.16 -16.99
CA GLU A 136 -3.36 7.54 -17.43
C GLU A 136 -4.48 8.26 -16.68
N VAL A 137 -4.18 9.46 -16.21
CA VAL A 137 -5.11 10.29 -15.45
C VAL A 137 -5.09 11.71 -15.97
N VAL A 138 -6.22 12.38 -15.88
CA VAL A 138 -6.34 13.79 -16.29
C VAL A 138 -6.26 14.67 -15.05
N VAL A 139 -5.54 15.77 -15.11
CA VAL A 139 -5.54 16.78 -14.05
C VAL A 139 -6.85 17.57 -14.13
N ILE A 140 -7.68 17.47 -13.09
CA ILE A 140 -8.97 18.15 -12.98
C ILE A 140 -8.94 19.39 -12.08
N GLY A 141 -7.90 19.52 -11.26
CA GLY A 141 -7.71 20.63 -10.34
C GLY A 141 -6.44 20.49 -9.54
N TRP A 142 -6.21 21.45 -8.65
CA TRP A 142 -5.08 21.42 -7.74
C TRP A 142 -5.40 22.15 -6.44
N ARG A 143 -4.62 21.89 -5.41
CA ARG A 143 -4.71 22.58 -4.11
C ARG A 143 -3.38 23.21 -3.77
N ARG A 144 -3.43 24.34 -3.07
CA ARG A 144 -2.22 25.01 -2.58
C ARG A 144 -1.48 24.19 -1.55
N GLY A 145 -0.17 24.29 -1.57
CA GLY A 145 0.66 23.72 -0.53
C GLY A 145 0.48 24.42 0.82
N LYS A 146 1.03 23.81 1.86
CA LYS A 146 1.08 24.38 3.22
C LYS A 146 2.53 24.60 3.63
N GLY A 147 2.76 25.52 4.60
CA GLY A 147 4.10 25.84 5.08
C GLY A 147 4.99 26.41 3.97
N GLU A 148 6.17 25.87 3.78
CA GLU A 148 7.15 26.32 2.77
C GLU A 148 6.60 26.25 1.31
N ARG A 149 5.61 25.39 1.05
CA ARG A 149 4.98 25.27 -0.28
C ARG A 149 3.71 26.09 -0.44
N SER A 150 3.41 27.06 0.45
CA SER A 150 2.17 27.85 0.42
C SER A 150 1.95 28.66 -0.87
N GLY A 151 3.02 28.97 -1.61
CA GLY A 151 2.99 29.68 -2.90
C GLY A 151 2.88 28.78 -4.14
N THR A 152 2.90 27.46 -3.97
CA THR A 152 2.98 26.50 -5.07
C THR A 152 1.89 25.42 -4.96
N ILE A 153 1.88 24.49 -5.93
CA ILE A 153 0.98 23.33 -5.91
C ILE A 153 1.37 22.40 -4.77
N GLY A 154 0.44 22.14 -3.85
CA GLY A 154 0.59 21.15 -2.79
C GLY A 154 0.12 19.77 -3.22
N SER A 155 -0.94 19.68 -4.03
CA SER A 155 -1.40 18.43 -4.63
C SER A 155 -2.20 18.69 -5.90
N LEU A 156 -2.13 17.74 -6.84
CA LEU A 156 -2.99 17.68 -8.02
C LEU A 156 -4.22 16.82 -7.70
N LEU A 157 -5.38 17.21 -8.20
CA LEU A 157 -6.61 16.44 -8.20
C LEU A 157 -6.72 15.76 -9.56
N LEU A 158 -6.99 14.46 -9.54
CA LEU A 158 -6.92 13.60 -10.71
C LEU A 158 -8.32 13.04 -11.04
N GLY A 159 -8.59 12.89 -12.31
CA GLY A 159 -9.78 12.25 -12.84
C GLY A 159 -9.42 11.15 -13.84
N VAL A 160 -10.31 10.19 -13.99
CA VAL A 160 -10.24 9.12 -14.99
C VAL A 160 -11.55 9.14 -15.76
N PRO A 161 -11.53 9.18 -17.09
CA PRO A 161 -12.75 9.03 -17.89
C PRO A 161 -13.24 7.56 -17.81
N ASP A 162 -14.55 7.38 -17.75
CA ASP A 162 -15.19 6.10 -17.96
C ASP A 162 -15.37 5.77 -19.46
N ALA A 163 -16.09 4.69 -19.76
CA ALA A 163 -16.33 4.26 -21.13
C ALA A 163 -17.16 5.25 -21.96
N ASP A 164 -17.98 6.07 -21.29
CA ASP A 164 -18.84 7.08 -21.89
C ASP A 164 -18.12 8.46 -21.99
N GLY A 165 -16.90 8.54 -21.47
CA GLY A 165 -16.09 9.77 -21.44
C GLY A 165 -16.42 10.68 -20.26
N GLU A 166 -17.26 10.26 -19.32
CA GLU A 166 -17.56 10.99 -18.10
C GLU A 166 -16.39 10.90 -17.12
N LEU A 167 -16.01 12.03 -16.52
CA LEU A 167 -14.87 12.11 -15.62
C LEU A 167 -15.26 11.76 -14.18
N HIS A 168 -14.58 10.75 -13.65
CA HIS A 168 -14.68 10.36 -12.24
C HIS A 168 -13.45 10.76 -11.46
N TYR A 169 -13.65 11.17 -10.21
CA TYR A 169 -12.54 11.53 -9.33
C TYR A 169 -11.70 10.31 -8.97
N ALA A 170 -10.42 10.35 -9.33
CA ALA A 170 -9.48 9.25 -9.08
C ALA A 170 -8.62 9.44 -7.83
N GLY A 171 -8.68 10.61 -7.20
CA GLY A 171 -7.87 10.90 -6.01
C GLY A 171 -6.98 12.11 -6.16
N ARG A 172 -6.04 12.26 -5.23
CA ARG A 172 -5.06 13.35 -5.25
C ARG A 172 -3.64 12.85 -5.07
N VAL A 173 -2.69 13.53 -5.70
CA VAL A 173 -1.26 13.26 -5.57
C VAL A 173 -0.52 14.53 -5.16
N GLY A 174 0.29 14.44 -4.10
CA GLY A 174 1.06 15.58 -3.55
C GLY A 174 2.54 15.28 -3.36
N THR A 175 3.01 14.10 -3.79
CA THR A 175 4.40 13.65 -3.65
C THR A 175 4.90 13.09 -4.97
N GLY A 176 6.23 12.97 -5.11
CA GLY A 176 6.85 12.43 -6.33
C GLY A 176 7.24 13.50 -7.36
N PHE A 177 6.98 14.78 -7.07
CA PHE A 177 7.33 15.91 -7.94
C PHE A 177 8.54 16.66 -7.36
N THR A 178 9.45 17.08 -8.25
CA THR A 178 10.45 18.08 -7.93
C THR A 178 9.83 19.48 -7.95
N GLU A 179 10.50 20.48 -7.36
CA GLU A 179 10.04 21.88 -7.44
C GLU A 179 9.92 22.36 -8.89
N ARG A 180 10.86 21.97 -9.74
CA ARG A 180 10.85 22.26 -11.18
C ARG A 180 9.62 21.65 -11.88
N ASP A 181 9.25 20.44 -11.53
CA ASP A 181 8.05 19.78 -12.07
C ASP A 181 6.79 20.56 -11.67
N LEU A 182 6.68 20.95 -10.39
CA LEU A 182 5.55 21.72 -9.87
C LEU A 182 5.44 23.10 -10.54
N GLU A 183 6.56 23.78 -10.78
CA GLU A 183 6.58 25.05 -11.51
C GLU A 183 6.11 24.90 -12.95
N GLN A 184 6.57 23.86 -13.66
CA GLN A 184 6.15 23.56 -15.03
C GLN A 184 4.67 23.23 -15.10
N ILE A 185 4.18 22.39 -14.19
CA ILE A 185 2.76 22.05 -14.09
C ILE A 185 1.93 23.30 -13.79
N ALA A 186 2.32 24.12 -12.81
CA ALA A 186 1.63 25.36 -12.45
C ALA A 186 1.52 26.31 -13.68
N LYS A 187 2.57 26.43 -14.47
CA LYS A 187 2.60 27.24 -15.68
C LYS A 187 1.60 26.74 -16.72
N ARG A 188 1.48 25.43 -16.89
CA ARG A 188 0.51 24.78 -17.80
C ARG A 188 -0.93 24.92 -17.30
N LEU A 189 -1.17 24.86 -15.99
CA LEU A 189 -2.50 24.93 -15.40
C LEU A 189 -3.10 26.34 -15.37
N ARG A 190 -2.28 27.41 -15.30
CA ARG A 190 -2.75 28.81 -15.23
C ARG A 190 -3.69 29.19 -16.39
N SER A 191 -3.43 28.72 -17.60
CA SER A 191 -4.27 28.99 -18.78
C SER A 191 -5.53 28.12 -18.86
N ARG A 192 -5.71 27.18 -17.91
CA ARG A 192 -6.76 26.18 -17.90
C ARG A 192 -7.80 26.36 -16.79
N SER A 193 -7.75 27.47 -16.06
CA SER A 193 -8.64 27.74 -14.95
C SER A 193 -10.13 27.62 -15.33
N ARG A 194 -10.92 27.00 -14.46
CA ARG A 194 -12.39 26.93 -14.58
C ARG A 194 -13.04 27.12 -13.19
N LYS A 195 -14.33 27.51 -13.17
CA LYS A 195 -15.04 27.85 -11.94
C LYS A 195 -15.63 26.64 -11.20
N THR A 196 -15.91 25.58 -11.92
CA THR A 196 -16.61 24.39 -11.37
C THR A 196 -15.76 23.13 -11.55
N PRO A 197 -15.90 22.12 -10.70
CA PRO A 197 -15.20 20.85 -10.85
C PRO A 197 -15.59 20.19 -12.19
N PRO A 198 -14.63 19.53 -12.90
CA PRO A 198 -14.92 18.73 -14.07
C PRO A 198 -15.60 17.39 -13.77
N ALA A 199 -15.40 16.85 -12.54
CA ALA A 199 -16.01 15.63 -12.04
C ALA A 199 -16.98 15.96 -10.89
N GLU A 200 -18.13 15.31 -10.85
CA GLU A 200 -19.18 15.60 -9.84
C GLU A 200 -18.95 14.88 -8.51
N ASP A 201 -18.26 13.74 -8.55
CA ASP A 201 -18.02 12.83 -7.43
C ASP A 201 -16.81 13.20 -6.55
N VAL A 202 -16.23 14.39 -6.73
CA VAL A 202 -15.12 14.86 -5.89
C VAL A 202 -15.58 14.99 -4.43
N PRO A 203 -14.89 14.37 -3.44
CA PRO A 203 -15.23 14.47 -2.04
C PRO A 203 -15.21 15.92 -1.51
N ALA A 204 -16.10 16.27 -0.59
CA ALA A 204 -16.18 17.62 -0.01
C ALA A 204 -14.86 18.09 0.63
N ALA A 205 -14.08 17.15 1.21
CA ALA A 205 -12.77 17.45 1.80
C ALA A 205 -11.74 17.89 0.75
N ASP A 206 -11.85 17.38 -0.48
CA ASP A 206 -10.95 17.72 -1.59
C ASP A 206 -11.49 18.88 -2.43
N ARG A 207 -12.80 19.15 -2.42
CA ARG A 207 -13.39 20.35 -3.03
C ARG A 207 -13.00 21.64 -2.30
N ARG A 208 -12.76 21.53 -0.99
CA ARG A 208 -12.38 22.69 -0.18
C ARG A 208 -11.02 23.21 -0.62
N ASP A 209 -10.92 24.50 -0.92
CA ASP A 209 -9.67 25.16 -1.36
C ASP A 209 -9.08 24.62 -2.66
N ALA A 210 -9.88 23.95 -3.50
CA ALA A 210 -9.47 23.46 -4.79
C ALA A 210 -9.57 24.57 -5.86
N GLU A 211 -8.57 24.65 -6.71
CA GLU A 211 -8.59 25.43 -7.94
C GLU A 211 -8.79 24.47 -9.12
N TRP A 212 -9.89 24.65 -9.85
CA TRP A 212 -10.30 23.75 -10.93
C TRP A 212 -9.68 24.15 -12.25
N VAL A 213 -9.42 23.15 -13.08
CA VAL A 213 -8.87 23.34 -14.43
C VAL A 213 -9.63 22.53 -15.46
N ARG A 214 -9.51 22.89 -16.72
CA ARG A 214 -10.00 22.07 -17.83
C ARG A 214 -9.23 20.74 -17.84
N ALA A 215 -9.95 19.65 -18.03
CA ALA A 215 -9.41 18.29 -17.98
C ALA A 215 -8.80 17.89 -19.35
N ASP A 216 -7.76 18.61 -19.76
CA ASP A 216 -7.06 18.42 -21.04
C ASP A 216 -5.53 18.23 -20.85
N LEU A 217 -5.09 17.99 -19.61
CA LEU A 217 -3.70 17.70 -19.26
C LEU A 217 -3.62 16.28 -18.65
N VAL A 218 -3.01 15.37 -19.39
CA VAL A 218 -2.66 14.00 -18.98
C VAL A 218 -1.22 13.95 -18.48
#